data_5cfed0a6cdafa1dbf833e758d274186b
#
_entry.id   5cfed0a6cdafa1dbf833e758d274186b
#
_cell.length_a   1.000
_cell.length_b   1.000
_cell.length_c   1.000
_cell.angle_alpha   90.00
_cell.angle_beta   90.00
_cell.angle_gamma   90.00
#
_symmetry.space_group_name_H-M   'P 1'
#
loop_
_entity.id
_entity.type
_entity.pdbx_description
1 polymer ?
#
loop_
_entity_poly.entity_id
_entity_poly.type
_entity_poly.pdbx_seq_one_letter_code
_entity_poly.pdbx_strand_id
1 'polypeptide(L)'
;MQYEGQICRPPMERSSYMLPVAVGCSYNLCTFCTLFKHLKYREIPMEQIETEILRVKEAGGNPKQIFLGDGNAFGMSMEHLLRILELIHIHFPACKEINMDATVTNLREKSDTELKRLFEEGVRNLYLGIESGCDDVLRFMKKDHTLAEAYREIERVKTAGLIYNAHMMTGIAGAGRGLENAEKTAEFFNRTKPGKVINFSLFLHDKAPLYKEIQAGNFVPADEVENLKEERRLLKLLEIDQLSYDGFHDFVEVRVRGILPKDKEKMLAKVEEAIAVWSEKEPIYAWA
;
A
#
# COMPACT_ATOMS: atom_id res chain seq x y z
N MET A 1 -18.57 0.68 -16.26
CA MET A 1 -17.19 0.89 -16.72
C MET A 1 -16.52 -0.44 -17.03
N GLN A 2 -15.69 -0.53 -18.05
CA GLN A 2 -14.89 -1.73 -18.31
C GLN A 2 -13.56 -1.57 -17.58
N TYR A 3 -13.25 -2.50 -16.66
CA TYR A 3 -11.99 -2.52 -15.96
C TYR A 3 -10.93 -3.22 -16.81
N GLU A 4 -9.70 -2.68 -16.82
CA GLU A 4 -8.56 -3.28 -17.47
C GLU A 4 -7.59 -3.80 -16.42
N GLY A 5 -7.38 -5.11 -16.41
CA GLY A 5 -6.52 -5.76 -15.42
C GLY A 5 -7.21 -6.07 -14.10
N GLN A 6 -6.42 -6.32 -13.09
CA GLN A 6 -6.89 -6.60 -11.73
C GLN A 6 -7.32 -5.31 -11.03
N ILE A 7 -8.51 -5.33 -10.42
CA ILE A 7 -8.93 -4.25 -9.52
C ILE A 7 -8.13 -4.36 -8.23
N CYS A 8 -7.32 -3.34 -7.96
CA CYS A 8 -6.47 -3.31 -6.78
C CYS A 8 -6.88 -2.15 -5.86
N ARG A 9 -7.08 -2.45 -4.58
CA ARG A 9 -7.27 -1.46 -3.53
C ARG A 9 -6.81 -2.03 -2.18
N PRO A 10 -6.40 -1.18 -1.23
CA PRO A 10 -6.06 -1.63 0.12
C PRO A 10 -7.26 -2.36 0.78
N PRO A 11 -7.04 -3.46 1.52
CA PRO A 11 -8.12 -4.19 2.20
C PRO A 11 -8.96 -3.32 3.13
N MET A 12 -8.37 -2.26 3.67
CA MET A 12 -9.05 -1.31 4.57
C MET A 12 -10.02 -0.38 3.83
N GLU A 13 -9.93 -0.31 2.50
CA GLU A 13 -10.86 0.43 1.62
C GLU A 13 -12.01 -0.43 1.07
N ARG A 14 -12.21 -1.63 1.62
CA ARG A 14 -13.25 -2.58 1.15
C ARG A 14 -14.66 -1.96 1.11
N SER A 15 -14.98 -1.07 2.04
CA SER A 15 -16.27 -0.39 2.14
C SER A 15 -16.38 0.89 1.31
N SER A 16 -15.27 1.39 0.77
CA SER A 16 -15.26 2.58 -0.07
C SER A 16 -15.84 2.27 -1.46
N TYR A 17 -16.56 3.22 -2.04
CA TYR A 17 -16.85 3.16 -3.46
C TYR A 17 -15.56 3.33 -4.25
N MET A 18 -15.20 2.33 -5.04
CA MET A 18 -14.01 2.41 -5.90
C MET A 18 -14.38 3.05 -7.23
N LEU A 19 -13.83 4.24 -7.47
CA LEU A 19 -13.96 4.97 -8.72
C LEU A 19 -12.66 4.83 -9.52
N PRO A 20 -12.62 4.04 -10.60
CA PRO A 20 -11.45 3.97 -11.47
C PRO A 20 -11.23 5.30 -12.19
N VAL A 21 -10.04 5.84 -12.07
CA VAL A 21 -9.63 7.13 -12.64
C VAL A 21 -8.35 7.05 -13.46
N ALA A 22 -7.59 5.97 -13.27
CA ALA A 22 -6.37 5.68 -14.02
C ALA A 22 -6.29 4.19 -14.32
N VAL A 23 -5.42 3.81 -15.23
CA VAL A 23 -5.05 2.41 -15.51
C VAL A 23 -3.55 2.27 -15.31
N GLY A 24 -3.15 1.28 -14.52
CA GLY A 24 -1.74 0.97 -14.32
C GLY A 24 -1.03 1.86 -13.30
N CYS A 25 0.27 1.66 -13.17
CA CYS A 25 1.12 2.42 -12.26
C CYS A 25 2.08 3.31 -13.05
N SER A 26 2.14 4.60 -12.71
CA SER A 26 3.01 5.57 -13.38
C SER A 26 4.49 5.27 -13.19
N TYR A 27 4.89 4.62 -12.08
CA TYR A 27 6.25 4.18 -11.85
C TYR A 27 6.56 2.82 -12.48
N ASN A 28 5.82 1.78 -12.15
CA ASN A 28 5.82 0.42 -12.71
C ASN A 28 7.18 -0.29 -12.87
N LEU A 29 8.23 0.07 -12.10
CA LEU A 29 9.57 -0.53 -12.21
C LEU A 29 9.90 -1.55 -11.11
N CYS A 30 9.12 -1.61 -10.01
CA CYS A 30 9.36 -2.52 -8.89
C CYS A 30 9.52 -3.97 -9.37
N THR A 31 10.60 -4.65 -8.97
CA THR A 31 10.94 -5.99 -9.48
C THR A 31 10.00 -7.09 -8.99
N PHE A 32 9.39 -6.92 -7.84
CA PHE A 32 8.47 -7.89 -7.23
C PHE A 32 7.01 -7.74 -7.74
N CYS A 33 6.62 -6.58 -8.25
CA CYS A 33 5.24 -6.29 -8.61
C CYS A 33 4.86 -6.87 -9.97
N THR A 34 3.68 -7.50 -10.05
CA THR A 34 3.09 -8.02 -11.30
C THR A 34 1.79 -7.32 -11.68
N LEU A 35 1.21 -6.53 -10.78
CA LEU A 35 -0.15 -5.97 -10.92
C LEU A 35 -0.36 -5.22 -12.24
N PHE A 36 0.61 -4.40 -12.63
CA PHE A 36 0.44 -3.49 -13.77
C PHE A 36 1.52 -3.63 -14.86
N LYS A 37 2.37 -4.69 -14.80
CA LYS A 37 3.49 -4.89 -15.76
C LYS A 37 3.03 -4.99 -17.21
N HIS A 38 1.84 -5.51 -17.44
CA HIS A 38 1.24 -5.72 -18.76
C HIS A 38 0.43 -4.50 -19.25
N LEU A 39 0.29 -3.45 -18.43
CA LEU A 39 -0.49 -2.26 -18.72
C LEU A 39 0.39 -1.04 -18.90
N LYS A 40 0.00 -0.17 -19.84
CA LYS A 40 0.60 1.15 -19.98
C LYS A 40 -0.20 2.15 -19.14
N TYR A 41 0.51 2.89 -18.26
CA TYR A 41 -0.15 3.94 -17.48
C TYR A 41 -0.87 4.95 -18.38
N ARG A 42 -2.09 5.27 -18.02
CA ARG A 42 -2.88 6.36 -18.60
C ARG A 42 -3.97 6.82 -17.66
N GLU A 43 -4.34 8.05 -17.77
CA GLU A 43 -5.52 8.63 -17.12
C GLU A 43 -6.78 8.20 -17.88
N ILE A 44 -7.86 7.92 -17.15
CA ILE A 44 -9.17 7.63 -17.76
C ILE A 44 -9.79 8.96 -18.21
N PRO A 45 -10.36 9.05 -19.43
CA PRO A 45 -11.01 10.27 -19.91
C PRO A 45 -12.14 10.73 -18.99
N MET A 46 -12.23 12.04 -18.75
CA MET A 46 -13.23 12.64 -17.85
C MET A 46 -14.67 12.22 -18.16
N GLU A 47 -15.02 12.10 -19.44
CA GLU A 47 -16.34 11.65 -19.89
C GLU A 47 -16.69 10.24 -19.38
N GLN A 48 -15.72 9.33 -19.34
CA GLN A 48 -15.91 7.99 -18.81
C GLN A 48 -16.07 8.00 -17.27
N ILE A 49 -15.28 8.85 -16.58
CA ILE A 49 -15.36 9.02 -15.12
C ILE A 49 -16.74 9.59 -14.75
N GLU A 50 -17.19 10.65 -15.45
CA GLU A 50 -18.49 11.26 -15.23
C GLU A 50 -19.63 10.29 -15.51
N THR A 51 -19.56 9.51 -16.60
CA THR A 51 -20.53 8.46 -16.92
C THR A 51 -20.64 7.45 -15.79
N GLU A 52 -19.54 7.02 -15.20
CA GLU A 52 -19.53 6.08 -14.06
C GLU A 52 -20.13 6.69 -12.79
N ILE A 53 -19.79 7.94 -12.49
CA ILE A 53 -20.38 8.70 -11.38
C ILE A 53 -21.91 8.80 -11.53
N LEU A 54 -22.37 9.19 -12.71
CA LEU A 54 -23.80 9.30 -13.01
C LEU A 54 -24.52 7.94 -12.90
N ARG A 55 -23.94 6.88 -13.43
CA ARG A 55 -24.47 5.51 -13.30
C ARG A 55 -24.69 5.10 -11.85
N VAL A 56 -23.74 5.40 -10.96
CA VAL A 56 -23.85 5.09 -9.54
C VAL A 56 -24.92 5.96 -8.87
N LYS A 57 -24.98 7.24 -9.22
CA LYS A 57 -26.00 8.18 -8.72
C LYS A 57 -27.41 7.74 -9.12
N GLU A 58 -27.63 7.38 -10.39
CA GLU A 58 -28.91 6.91 -10.92
C GLU A 58 -29.37 5.60 -10.26
N ALA A 59 -28.41 4.73 -9.87
CA ALA A 59 -28.69 3.54 -9.07
C ALA A 59 -28.99 3.83 -7.58
N GLY A 60 -29.08 5.11 -7.17
CA GLY A 60 -29.32 5.53 -5.79
C GLY A 60 -28.08 5.53 -4.90
N GLY A 61 -26.88 5.38 -5.47
CA GLY A 61 -25.63 5.43 -4.71
C GLY A 61 -25.34 6.82 -4.15
N ASN A 62 -24.92 6.86 -2.88
CA ASN A 62 -24.49 8.08 -2.19
C ASN A 62 -23.29 7.77 -1.28
N PRO A 63 -22.11 7.49 -1.87
CA PRO A 63 -20.94 7.09 -1.12
C PRO A 63 -20.46 8.22 -0.21
N LYS A 64 -20.14 7.86 1.05
CA LYS A 64 -19.52 8.76 2.01
C LYS A 64 -17.99 8.73 1.94
N GLN A 65 -17.46 7.68 1.35
CA GLN A 65 -16.05 7.42 1.19
C GLN A 65 -15.80 6.86 -0.21
N ILE A 66 -14.83 7.42 -0.92
CA ILE A 66 -14.46 7.04 -2.29
C ILE A 66 -12.97 6.71 -2.32
N PHE A 67 -12.62 5.60 -2.95
CA PHE A 67 -11.25 5.28 -3.28
C PHE A 67 -11.01 5.48 -4.78
N LEU A 68 -10.11 6.40 -5.13
CA LEU A 68 -9.70 6.63 -6.51
C LEU A 68 -8.69 5.54 -6.92
N GLY A 69 -9.06 4.68 -7.85
CA GLY A 69 -8.29 3.57 -8.41
C GLY A 69 -8.28 3.73 -9.93
N ASP A 70 -7.83 2.83 -10.68
CA ASP A 70 -7.20 1.55 -10.50
C ASP A 70 -5.68 1.71 -10.76
N GLY A 71 -4.86 1.46 -9.76
CA GLY A 71 -3.42 1.74 -9.82
C GLY A 71 -3.04 3.03 -9.09
N ASN A 72 -1.98 3.70 -9.55
CA ASN A 72 -1.45 4.89 -8.87
C ASN A 72 -2.18 6.17 -9.29
N ALA A 73 -3.37 6.41 -8.72
CA ALA A 73 -4.19 7.58 -9.03
C ALA A 73 -3.53 8.90 -8.68
N PHE A 74 -2.70 8.96 -7.62
CA PHE A 74 -1.99 10.18 -7.22
C PHE A 74 -0.96 10.66 -8.23
N GLY A 75 -0.56 9.80 -9.18
CA GLY A 75 0.34 10.14 -10.28
C GLY A 75 -0.28 11.01 -11.37
N MET A 76 -1.58 11.31 -11.31
CA MET A 76 -2.26 12.17 -12.27
C MET A 76 -1.86 13.65 -12.12
N SER A 77 -2.10 14.43 -13.18
CA SER A 77 -1.97 15.90 -13.13
C SER A 77 -2.92 16.51 -12.09
N MET A 78 -2.52 17.62 -11.48
CA MET A 78 -3.39 18.33 -10.54
C MET A 78 -4.69 18.80 -11.19
N GLU A 79 -4.64 19.25 -12.43
CA GLU A 79 -5.83 19.68 -13.16
C GLU A 79 -6.85 18.54 -13.27
N HIS A 80 -6.40 17.33 -13.64
CA HIS A 80 -7.26 16.16 -13.77
C HIS A 80 -7.83 15.72 -12.42
N LEU A 81 -6.99 15.65 -11.37
CA LEU A 81 -7.43 15.33 -10.03
C LEU A 81 -8.50 16.30 -9.52
N LEU A 82 -8.28 17.62 -9.64
CA LEU A 82 -9.23 18.63 -9.17
C LEU A 82 -10.57 18.54 -9.89
N ARG A 83 -10.58 18.26 -11.19
CA ARG A 83 -11.83 18.05 -11.93
C ARG A 83 -12.59 16.80 -11.47
N ILE A 84 -11.89 15.73 -11.13
CA ILE A 84 -12.52 14.52 -10.57
C ILE A 84 -13.14 14.84 -9.19
N LEU A 85 -12.40 15.55 -8.33
CA LEU A 85 -12.87 15.95 -7.01
C LEU A 85 -14.11 16.86 -7.12
N GLU A 86 -14.12 17.81 -8.04
CA GLU A 86 -15.28 18.66 -8.33
C GLU A 86 -16.51 17.83 -8.73
N LEU A 87 -16.38 16.88 -9.67
CA LEU A 87 -17.48 15.98 -10.06
C LEU A 87 -17.99 15.15 -8.88
N ILE A 88 -17.09 14.66 -8.03
CA ILE A 88 -17.48 13.93 -6.82
C ILE A 88 -18.32 14.81 -5.91
N HIS A 89 -17.92 16.06 -5.66
CA HIS A 89 -18.67 16.98 -4.79
C HIS A 89 -20.03 17.37 -5.38
N ILE A 90 -20.13 17.55 -6.69
CA ILE A 90 -21.40 17.86 -7.38
C ILE A 90 -22.38 16.69 -7.25
N HIS A 91 -21.92 15.45 -7.47
CA HIS A 91 -22.79 14.29 -7.56
C HIS A 91 -22.97 13.55 -6.26
N PHE A 92 -21.97 13.58 -5.37
CA PHE A 92 -21.96 12.91 -4.07
C PHE A 92 -21.63 13.89 -2.91
N PRO A 93 -22.51 14.86 -2.63
CA PRO A 93 -22.25 15.88 -1.59
C PRO A 93 -22.09 15.29 -0.18
N ALA A 94 -22.49 14.04 0.04
CA ALA A 94 -22.26 13.34 1.29
C ALA A 94 -20.85 12.73 1.41
N CYS A 95 -20.05 12.73 0.34
CA CYS A 95 -18.67 12.23 0.36
C CYS A 95 -17.80 13.15 1.22
N LYS A 96 -17.15 12.57 2.23
CA LYS A 96 -16.29 13.29 3.17
C LYS A 96 -14.84 12.85 3.13
N GLU A 97 -14.57 11.75 2.44
CA GLU A 97 -13.28 11.10 2.46
C GLU A 97 -12.97 10.52 1.09
N ILE A 98 -11.90 11.01 0.48
CA ILE A 98 -11.40 10.54 -0.80
C ILE A 98 -9.98 10.04 -0.57
N ASN A 99 -9.72 8.79 -0.93
CA ASN A 99 -8.49 8.09 -0.66
C ASN A 99 -7.89 7.55 -1.97
N MET A 100 -6.59 7.33 -2.00
CA MET A 100 -5.91 6.79 -3.19
C MET A 100 -4.52 6.25 -2.88
N ASP A 101 -4.02 5.40 -3.78
CA ASP A 101 -2.63 4.98 -3.77
C ASP A 101 -1.72 6.07 -4.34
N ALA A 102 -0.53 6.19 -3.76
CA ALA A 102 0.51 7.11 -4.19
C ALA A 102 1.90 6.46 -4.13
N THR A 103 2.85 7.02 -4.84
CA THR A 103 4.28 6.73 -4.68
C THR A 103 5.00 7.93 -4.08
N VAL A 104 6.16 7.71 -3.46
CA VAL A 104 6.98 8.80 -2.93
C VAL A 104 7.41 9.76 -4.06
N THR A 105 7.69 9.23 -5.25
CA THR A 105 8.00 10.05 -6.43
C THR A 105 6.84 10.99 -6.78
N ASN A 106 5.60 10.51 -6.75
CA ASN A 106 4.45 11.38 -7.06
C ASN A 106 4.20 12.45 -5.99
N LEU A 107 4.53 12.18 -4.74
CA LEU A 107 4.50 13.23 -3.69
C LEU A 107 5.49 14.35 -4.01
N ARG A 108 6.70 13.99 -4.44
CA ARG A 108 7.75 14.96 -4.81
C ARG A 108 7.36 15.84 -6.01
N GLU A 109 6.55 15.31 -6.93
CA GLU A 109 6.05 16.03 -8.11
C GLU A 109 4.98 17.08 -7.78
N LYS A 110 4.43 17.06 -6.57
CA LYS A 110 3.42 18.02 -6.13
C LYS A 110 4.02 19.02 -5.14
N SER A 111 3.68 20.30 -5.30
CA SER A 111 4.05 21.37 -4.37
C SER A 111 3.27 21.24 -3.04
N ASP A 112 3.76 21.91 -1.99
CA ASP A 112 3.08 21.95 -0.69
C ASP A 112 1.70 22.60 -0.78
N THR A 113 1.55 23.59 -1.66
CA THR A 113 0.26 24.25 -1.95
C THR A 113 -0.72 23.27 -2.58
N GLU A 114 -0.26 22.42 -3.51
CA GLU A 114 -1.09 21.41 -4.14
C GLU A 114 -1.50 20.30 -3.15
N LEU A 115 -0.58 19.82 -2.29
CA LEU A 115 -0.92 18.88 -1.23
C LEU A 115 -1.98 19.45 -0.28
N LYS A 116 -1.83 20.71 0.14
CA LYS A 116 -2.82 21.38 0.96
C LYS A 116 -4.16 21.52 0.25
N ARG A 117 -4.15 21.88 -1.04
CA ARG A 117 -5.37 21.97 -1.86
C ARG A 117 -6.10 20.64 -1.94
N LEU A 118 -5.40 19.52 -2.13
CA LEU A 118 -6.01 18.18 -2.14
C LEU A 118 -6.68 17.87 -0.80
N PHE A 119 -6.07 18.24 0.33
CA PHE A 119 -6.69 18.10 1.62
C PHE A 119 -7.96 18.94 1.76
N GLU A 120 -7.95 20.19 1.32
CA GLU A 120 -9.13 21.09 1.31
C GLU A 120 -10.26 20.52 0.45
N GLU A 121 -9.92 19.84 -0.65
CA GLU A 121 -10.87 19.16 -1.55
C GLU A 121 -11.29 17.75 -1.06
N GLY A 122 -11.03 17.40 0.18
CA GLY A 122 -11.55 16.17 0.78
C GLY A 122 -10.69 14.93 0.61
N VAL A 123 -9.50 15.02 0.05
CA VAL A 123 -8.52 13.93 0.11
C VAL A 123 -8.09 13.74 1.55
N ARG A 124 -8.05 12.48 2.03
CA ARG A 124 -7.70 12.17 3.43
C ARG A 124 -6.57 11.18 3.54
N ASN A 125 -6.70 10.01 2.94
CA ASN A 125 -5.72 8.94 3.09
C ASN A 125 -4.94 8.72 1.80
N LEU A 126 -3.61 8.74 1.91
CA LEU A 126 -2.69 8.31 0.86
C LEU A 126 -2.03 7.01 1.30
N TYR A 127 -2.11 5.97 0.47
CA TYR A 127 -1.47 4.69 0.70
C TYR A 127 -0.15 4.63 -0.07
N LEU A 128 0.94 4.47 0.65
CA LEU A 128 2.31 4.49 0.11
C LEU A 128 2.96 3.12 0.24
N GLY A 129 3.46 2.59 -0.85
CA GLY A 129 4.30 1.40 -0.84
C GLY A 129 5.69 1.73 -0.31
N ILE A 130 5.91 1.64 0.99
CA ILE A 130 7.22 1.79 1.64
C ILE A 130 8.04 0.52 1.49
N GLU A 131 7.42 -0.62 1.67
CA GLU A 131 7.86 -2.01 1.53
C GLU A 131 8.93 -2.44 2.53
N SER A 132 9.94 -1.64 2.80
CA SER A 132 11.09 -1.97 3.64
C SER A 132 11.70 -0.73 4.32
N GLY A 133 12.28 -0.92 5.49
CA GLY A 133 13.13 0.07 6.18
C GLY A 133 14.62 0.00 5.80
N CYS A 134 14.98 -0.71 4.73
CA CYS A 134 16.36 -0.90 4.29
C CYS A 134 16.60 -0.33 2.89
N ASP A 135 17.43 0.69 2.72
CA ASP A 135 17.71 1.34 1.43
C ASP A 135 18.34 0.39 0.39
N ASP A 136 19.14 -0.59 0.82
CA ASP A 136 19.71 -1.60 -0.08
C ASP A 136 18.62 -2.53 -0.64
N VAL A 137 17.64 -2.91 0.19
CA VAL A 137 16.47 -3.69 -0.22
C VAL A 137 15.62 -2.88 -1.21
N LEU A 138 15.32 -1.61 -0.88
CA LEU A 138 14.57 -0.73 -1.78
C LEU A 138 15.25 -0.59 -3.15
N ARG A 139 16.57 -0.42 -3.16
CA ARG A 139 17.36 -0.34 -4.39
C ARG A 139 17.33 -1.65 -5.19
N PHE A 140 17.52 -2.80 -4.54
CA PHE A 140 17.47 -4.11 -5.17
C PHE A 140 16.08 -4.37 -5.79
N MET A 141 15.04 -4.00 -5.07
CA MET A 141 13.64 -4.13 -5.52
C MET A 141 13.22 -3.04 -6.51
N LYS A 142 14.12 -2.13 -6.87
CA LYS A 142 13.87 -0.98 -7.76
C LYS A 142 12.66 -0.17 -7.32
N LYS A 143 12.56 0.11 -6.00
CA LYS A 143 11.55 1.04 -5.50
C LYS A 143 11.85 2.46 -6.00
N ASP A 144 10.81 3.27 -6.05
CA ASP A 144 10.81 4.64 -6.56
C ASP A 144 11.53 5.65 -5.65
N HIS A 145 12.01 5.25 -4.49
CA HIS A 145 12.52 6.16 -3.47
C HIS A 145 13.61 5.53 -2.60
N THR A 146 14.36 6.39 -1.92
CA THR A 146 15.19 6.10 -0.76
C THR A 146 14.42 6.46 0.53
N LEU A 147 14.85 5.93 1.68
CA LEU A 147 14.25 6.28 2.97
C LEU A 147 14.35 7.78 3.27
N ALA A 148 15.46 8.42 2.89
CA ALA A 148 15.63 9.87 3.07
C ALA A 148 14.58 10.68 2.29
N GLU A 149 14.28 10.28 1.06
CA GLU A 149 13.20 10.88 0.26
C GLU A 149 11.84 10.60 0.91
N ALA A 150 11.58 9.35 1.33
CA ALA A 150 10.32 9.00 1.99
C ALA A 150 10.08 9.80 3.28
N TYR A 151 11.11 9.98 4.13
CA TYR A 151 10.98 10.82 5.32
C TYR A 151 10.56 12.24 5.00
N ARG A 152 11.21 12.86 4.00
CA ARG A 152 10.91 14.24 3.58
C ARG A 152 9.49 14.37 3.04
N GLU A 153 9.09 13.50 2.13
CA GLU A 153 7.80 13.60 1.46
C GLU A 153 6.64 13.27 2.42
N ILE A 154 6.82 12.31 3.33
CA ILE A 154 5.81 11.98 4.36
C ILE A 154 5.60 13.18 5.30
N GLU A 155 6.64 13.90 5.68
CA GLU A 155 6.50 15.11 6.51
C GLU A 155 5.70 16.18 5.80
N ARG A 156 5.89 16.38 4.49
CA ARG A 156 5.08 17.30 3.67
C ARG A 156 3.61 16.89 3.63
N VAL A 157 3.35 15.60 3.43
CA VAL A 157 1.97 15.03 3.46
C VAL A 157 1.28 15.35 4.78
N LYS A 158 1.95 15.09 5.90
CA LYS A 158 1.42 15.34 7.25
C LYS A 158 1.21 16.83 7.52
N THR A 159 2.14 17.66 7.08
CA THR A 159 2.04 19.14 7.20
C THR A 159 0.84 19.68 6.42
N ALA A 160 0.50 19.06 5.29
CA ALA A 160 -0.70 19.41 4.52
C ALA A 160 -2.01 18.94 5.17
N GLY A 161 -1.97 18.15 6.23
CA GLY A 161 -3.13 17.57 6.92
C GLY A 161 -3.58 16.20 6.39
N LEU A 162 -2.88 15.65 5.40
CA LEU A 162 -3.15 14.34 4.83
C LEU A 162 -2.65 13.22 5.75
N ILE A 163 -3.31 12.07 5.72
CA ILE A 163 -2.92 10.88 6.46
C ILE A 163 -2.10 9.97 5.54
N TYR A 164 -0.90 9.67 5.95
CA TYR A 164 -0.04 8.69 5.35
C TYR A 164 -0.35 7.29 5.91
N ASN A 165 -0.59 6.31 5.05
CA ASN A 165 -0.71 4.90 5.38
C ASN A 165 0.37 4.12 4.63
N ALA A 166 0.93 3.08 5.25
CA ALA A 166 2.07 2.36 4.70
C ALA A 166 1.68 0.94 4.26
N HIS A 167 2.09 0.56 3.04
CA HIS A 167 2.27 -0.83 2.66
C HIS A 167 3.70 -1.25 2.93
N MET A 168 3.87 -2.47 3.42
CA MET A 168 5.15 -3.15 3.58
C MET A 168 5.03 -4.63 3.23
N MET A 169 6.17 -5.29 3.07
CA MET A 169 6.20 -6.72 2.79
C MET A 169 7.20 -7.43 3.69
N THR A 170 6.74 -8.46 4.42
CA THR A 170 7.62 -9.46 5.02
C THR A 170 8.25 -10.33 3.94
N GLY A 171 9.49 -10.76 4.15
CA GLY A 171 10.25 -11.55 3.18
C GLY A 171 10.90 -10.76 2.04
N ILE A 172 10.63 -9.45 1.91
CA ILE A 172 11.17 -8.63 0.82
C ILE A 172 12.69 -8.47 0.88
N ALA A 173 13.29 -8.62 2.07
CA ALA A 173 14.74 -8.59 2.24
C ALA A 173 15.43 -9.91 1.88
N GLY A 174 14.67 -10.99 1.63
CA GLY A 174 15.16 -12.34 1.38
C GLY A 174 15.42 -13.13 2.65
N ALA A 175 15.68 -14.43 2.47
CA ALA A 175 15.94 -15.36 3.58
C ALA A 175 17.11 -14.90 4.46
N GLY A 176 16.96 -15.05 5.78
CA GLY A 176 17.95 -14.67 6.79
C GLY A 176 17.98 -13.20 7.15
N ARG A 177 17.28 -12.32 6.43
CA ARG A 177 17.29 -10.87 6.65
C ARG A 177 16.00 -10.30 7.25
N GLY A 178 14.99 -11.13 7.50
CA GLY A 178 13.68 -10.68 7.99
C GLY A 178 13.76 -9.91 9.31
N LEU A 179 14.58 -10.34 10.27
CA LEU A 179 14.71 -9.63 11.55
C LEU A 179 15.35 -8.23 11.40
N GLU A 180 16.38 -8.11 10.55
CA GLU A 180 16.99 -6.81 10.20
C GLU A 180 15.95 -5.89 9.56
N ASN A 181 15.20 -6.41 8.58
CA ASN A 181 14.15 -5.64 7.91
C ASN A 181 13.08 -5.17 8.88
N ALA A 182 12.62 -6.04 9.79
CA ALA A 182 11.65 -5.69 10.83
C ALA A 182 12.14 -4.55 11.74
N GLU A 183 13.39 -4.61 12.19
CA GLU A 183 14.00 -3.60 13.05
C GLU A 183 14.08 -2.24 12.36
N LYS A 184 14.58 -2.21 11.14
CA LYS A 184 14.72 -0.99 10.35
C LYS A 184 13.36 -0.42 9.93
N THR A 185 12.41 -1.28 9.59
CA THR A 185 11.04 -0.87 9.24
C THR A 185 10.30 -0.32 10.46
N ALA A 186 10.49 -0.92 11.65
CA ALA A 186 9.94 -0.38 12.90
C ALA A 186 10.53 0.99 13.24
N GLU A 187 11.85 1.18 13.10
CA GLU A 187 12.52 2.48 13.27
C GLU A 187 11.91 3.54 12.35
N PHE A 188 11.72 3.20 11.06
CA PHE A 188 11.11 4.09 10.07
C PHE A 188 9.66 4.42 10.44
N PHE A 189 8.83 3.44 10.79
CA PHE A 189 7.42 3.67 11.12
C PHE A 189 7.25 4.42 12.44
N ASN A 190 8.02 4.10 13.47
CA ASN A 190 7.95 4.82 14.74
C ASN A 190 8.29 6.32 14.58
N ARG A 191 9.15 6.66 13.63
CA ARG A 191 9.47 8.05 13.30
C ARG A 191 8.41 8.70 12.41
N THR A 192 7.92 8.02 11.37
CA THR A 192 6.97 8.59 10.39
C THR A 192 5.52 8.54 10.85
N LYS A 193 5.17 7.61 11.75
CA LYS A 193 3.85 7.43 12.37
C LYS A 193 2.73 7.33 11.34
N PRO A 194 2.67 6.24 10.54
CA PRO A 194 1.56 5.99 9.64
C PRO A 194 0.23 5.84 10.40
N GLY A 195 -0.88 6.22 9.79
CA GLY A 195 -2.21 5.97 10.35
C GLY A 195 -2.61 4.50 10.29
N LYS A 196 -2.15 3.82 9.23
CA LYS A 196 -2.37 2.37 9.01
C LYS A 196 -1.08 1.73 8.49
N VAL A 197 -0.85 0.47 8.85
CA VAL A 197 0.16 -0.40 8.25
C VAL A 197 -0.55 -1.61 7.67
N ILE A 198 -0.29 -1.89 6.40
CA ILE A 198 -0.71 -3.10 5.70
C ILE A 198 0.54 -3.89 5.36
N ASN A 199 0.64 -5.09 5.93
CA ASN A 199 1.74 -6.01 5.68
C ASN A 199 1.26 -7.21 4.86
N PHE A 200 1.99 -7.56 3.82
CA PHE A 200 1.82 -8.78 3.05
C PHE A 200 3.11 -9.60 3.07
N SER A 201 3.01 -10.93 3.02
CA SER A 201 4.14 -11.73 2.58
C SER A 201 4.50 -11.37 1.14
N LEU A 202 5.79 -11.33 0.81
CA LEU A 202 6.25 -11.12 -0.56
C LEU A 202 5.71 -12.22 -1.46
N PHE A 203 4.75 -11.89 -2.33
CA PHE A 203 4.25 -12.81 -3.34
C PHE A 203 5.32 -13.07 -4.41
N LEU A 204 5.69 -14.35 -4.54
CA LEU A 204 6.61 -14.83 -5.57
C LEU A 204 5.81 -15.20 -6.81
N HIS A 205 6.19 -14.65 -7.96
CA HIS A 205 5.48 -14.89 -9.21
C HIS A 205 6.48 -15.04 -10.35
N ASP A 206 6.30 -16.06 -11.20
CA ASP A 206 7.16 -16.35 -12.36
C ASP A 206 7.21 -15.22 -13.40
N LYS A 207 6.15 -14.39 -13.47
CA LYS A 207 6.08 -13.20 -14.34
C LYS A 207 6.73 -11.96 -13.73
N ALA A 208 7.07 -11.97 -12.43
CA ALA A 208 7.75 -10.84 -11.79
C ALA A 208 9.22 -10.79 -12.25
N PRO A 209 9.79 -9.60 -12.50
CA PRO A 209 11.22 -9.49 -12.79
C PRO A 209 12.13 -10.12 -11.71
N LEU A 210 11.67 -10.14 -10.45
CA LEU A 210 12.36 -10.78 -9.32
C LEU A 210 12.62 -12.27 -9.54
N TYR A 211 11.79 -12.97 -10.32
CA TYR A 211 11.96 -14.38 -10.61
C TYR A 211 13.32 -14.69 -11.28
N LYS A 212 13.81 -13.80 -12.13
CA LYS A 212 15.13 -13.94 -12.75
C LYS A 212 16.26 -13.85 -11.72
N GLU A 213 16.11 -13.00 -10.71
CA GLU A 213 17.09 -12.87 -9.63
C GLU A 213 17.09 -14.12 -8.73
N ILE A 214 15.90 -14.72 -8.51
CA ILE A 214 15.79 -16.00 -7.80
C ILE A 214 16.48 -17.11 -8.57
N GLN A 215 16.22 -17.24 -9.88
CA GLN A 215 16.87 -18.25 -10.72
C GLN A 215 18.38 -18.08 -10.83
N ALA A 216 18.86 -16.85 -10.79
CA ALA A 216 20.30 -16.52 -10.81
C ALA A 216 20.97 -16.72 -9.43
N GLY A 217 20.22 -17.01 -8.37
CA GLY A 217 20.74 -17.13 -7.00
C GLY A 217 21.07 -15.80 -6.32
N ASN A 218 20.68 -14.67 -6.93
CA ASN A 218 20.88 -13.32 -6.36
C ASN A 218 19.87 -12.96 -5.29
N PHE A 219 18.74 -13.69 -5.23
CA PHE A 219 17.71 -13.54 -4.21
C PHE A 219 17.24 -14.93 -3.77
N VAL A 220 17.32 -15.18 -2.47
CA VAL A 220 16.78 -16.40 -1.86
C VAL A 220 15.48 -16.01 -1.12
N PRO A 221 14.32 -16.54 -1.54
CA PRO A 221 13.06 -16.23 -0.86
C PRO A 221 13.05 -16.72 0.60
N ALA A 222 12.44 -15.96 1.49
CA ALA A 222 12.08 -16.41 2.83
C ALA A 222 10.84 -17.30 2.75
N ASP A 223 10.74 -18.30 3.64
CA ASP A 223 9.51 -19.07 3.84
C ASP A 223 8.51 -18.34 4.74
N GLU A 224 7.28 -18.83 4.82
CA GLU A 224 6.22 -18.19 5.62
C GLU A 224 6.51 -18.21 7.12
N VAL A 225 7.28 -19.16 7.64
CA VAL A 225 7.70 -19.16 9.06
C VAL A 225 8.68 -18.04 9.34
N GLU A 226 9.60 -17.78 8.39
CA GLU A 226 10.52 -16.65 8.49
C GLU A 226 9.77 -15.31 8.39
N ASN A 227 8.79 -15.20 7.48
CA ASN A 227 7.90 -14.05 7.35
C ASN A 227 7.10 -13.78 8.64
N LEU A 228 6.56 -14.81 9.27
CA LEU A 228 5.88 -14.69 10.57
C LEU A 228 6.83 -14.24 11.70
N LYS A 229 8.07 -14.73 11.72
CA LYS A 229 9.09 -14.29 12.68
C LYS A 229 9.47 -12.81 12.48
N GLU A 230 9.54 -12.37 11.23
CA GLU A 230 9.74 -10.97 10.86
C GLU A 230 8.58 -10.10 11.35
N GLU A 231 7.32 -10.48 11.07
CA GLU A 231 6.13 -9.77 11.54
C GLU A 231 6.09 -9.70 13.08
N ARG A 232 6.38 -10.80 13.77
CA ARG A 232 6.48 -10.82 15.23
C ARG A 232 7.49 -9.79 15.74
N ARG A 233 8.68 -9.70 15.12
CA ARG A 233 9.70 -8.76 15.51
C ARG A 233 9.24 -7.33 15.28
N LEU A 234 8.65 -7.04 14.13
CA LEU A 234 8.06 -5.75 13.81
C LEU A 234 7.03 -5.31 14.86
N LEU A 235 6.03 -6.16 15.14
CA LEU A 235 4.98 -5.86 16.11
C LEU A 235 5.52 -5.58 17.51
N LYS A 236 6.57 -6.28 17.95
CA LYS A 236 7.23 -6.03 19.23
C LYS A 236 7.83 -4.63 19.30
N LEU A 237 8.37 -4.12 18.20
CA LEU A 237 9.11 -2.86 18.11
C LEU A 237 8.25 -1.63 17.76
N LEU A 238 7.02 -1.83 17.24
CA LEU A 238 6.13 -0.72 16.93
C LEU A 238 5.63 -0.04 18.23
N GLU A 239 5.85 1.28 18.31
CA GLU A 239 5.52 2.16 19.43
C GLU A 239 4.66 3.34 18.96
N ILE A 240 3.57 3.05 18.24
CA ILE A 240 2.70 4.04 17.62
C ILE A 240 1.30 3.91 18.23
N ASP A 241 0.83 4.97 18.87
CA ASP A 241 -0.53 5.02 19.41
C ASP A 241 -1.58 5.08 18.28
N GLN A 242 -2.67 4.33 18.47
CA GLN A 242 -3.83 4.27 17.55
C GLN A 242 -3.46 3.77 16.13
N LEU A 243 -2.33 3.08 15.96
CA LEU A 243 -1.96 2.47 14.68
C LEU A 243 -2.90 1.31 14.34
N SER A 244 -3.62 1.42 13.22
CA SER A 244 -4.35 0.30 12.65
C SER A 244 -3.38 -0.60 11.87
N TYR A 245 -3.28 -1.85 12.26
CA TYR A 245 -2.40 -2.84 11.64
C TYR A 245 -3.21 -3.98 11.02
N ASP A 246 -2.84 -4.41 9.82
CA ASP A 246 -3.44 -5.57 9.13
C ASP A 246 -2.34 -6.33 8.36
N GLY A 247 -1.98 -7.52 8.86
CA GLY A 247 -0.96 -8.39 8.30
C GLY A 247 -1.58 -9.63 7.68
N PHE A 248 -1.11 -10.02 6.50
CA PHE A 248 -1.62 -11.11 5.68
C PHE A 248 -0.53 -12.11 5.35
N HIS A 249 -0.76 -13.37 5.71
CA HIS A 249 0.04 -14.53 5.34
C HIS A 249 -0.90 -15.56 4.68
N ASP A 250 -1.32 -15.25 3.45
CA ASP A 250 -2.41 -15.97 2.78
C ASP A 250 -2.09 -17.45 2.53
N PHE A 251 -0.82 -17.81 2.32
CA PHE A 251 -0.39 -19.18 2.05
C PHE A 251 -0.43 -20.10 3.27
N VAL A 252 -0.50 -19.53 4.47
CA VAL A 252 -0.69 -20.24 5.73
C VAL A 252 -2.00 -19.86 6.43
N GLU A 253 -2.86 -19.11 5.72
CA GLU A 253 -4.18 -18.68 6.18
C GLU A 253 -4.15 -17.90 7.52
N VAL A 254 -3.07 -17.13 7.74
CA VAL A 254 -2.89 -16.33 8.95
C VAL A 254 -3.12 -14.87 8.62
N ARG A 255 -4.02 -14.24 9.36
CA ARG A 255 -4.25 -12.80 9.31
C ARG A 255 -4.12 -12.20 10.69
N VAL A 256 -3.25 -11.21 10.85
CA VAL A 256 -2.94 -10.53 12.11
C VAL A 256 -3.43 -9.09 12.02
N ARG A 257 -4.44 -8.72 12.81
CA ARG A 257 -5.00 -7.36 12.76
C ARG A 257 -5.41 -6.86 14.12
N GLY A 258 -5.29 -5.55 14.30
CA GLY A 258 -5.70 -4.86 15.51
C GLY A 258 -5.31 -3.40 15.51
N ILE A 259 -5.50 -2.75 16.64
CA ILE A 259 -5.10 -1.37 16.91
C ILE A 259 -4.02 -1.38 17.99
N LEU A 260 -2.83 -0.85 17.67
CA LEU A 260 -1.75 -0.74 18.64
C LEU A 260 -1.93 0.51 19.54
N PRO A 261 -1.50 0.46 20.79
CA PRO A 261 -0.95 -0.70 21.51
C PRO A 261 -2.00 -1.67 22.06
N LYS A 262 -3.29 -1.32 21.98
CA LYS A 262 -4.41 -2.02 22.62
C LYS A 262 -4.46 -3.52 22.32
N ASP A 263 -4.28 -3.90 21.06
CA ASP A 263 -4.42 -5.30 20.61
C ASP A 263 -3.07 -6.01 20.45
N LYS A 264 -1.95 -5.39 20.86
CA LYS A 264 -0.57 -5.87 20.62
C LYS A 264 -0.35 -7.31 21.12
N GLU A 265 -0.70 -7.58 22.36
CA GLU A 265 -0.51 -8.90 22.96
C GLU A 265 -1.33 -10.00 22.26
N LYS A 266 -2.58 -9.70 21.89
CA LYS A 266 -3.42 -10.60 21.12
C LYS A 266 -2.85 -10.90 19.74
N MET A 267 -2.31 -9.88 19.07
CA MET A 267 -1.68 -10.03 17.76
C MET A 267 -0.41 -10.88 17.86
N LEU A 268 0.44 -10.61 18.85
CA LEU A 268 1.66 -11.39 19.10
C LEU A 268 1.35 -12.85 19.41
N ALA A 269 0.36 -13.13 20.27
CA ALA A 269 -0.05 -14.50 20.60
C ALA A 269 -0.47 -15.26 19.34
N LYS A 270 -1.23 -14.62 18.43
CA LYS A 270 -1.66 -15.24 17.17
C LYS A 270 -0.48 -15.58 16.25
N VAL A 271 0.49 -14.66 16.13
CA VAL A 271 1.69 -14.91 15.33
C VAL A 271 2.55 -16.03 15.95
N GLU A 272 2.70 -16.06 17.27
CA GLU A 272 3.46 -17.09 17.97
C GLU A 272 2.82 -18.48 17.84
N GLU A 273 1.49 -18.57 17.93
CA GLU A 273 0.75 -19.81 17.64
C GLU A 273 1.00 -20.28 16.20
N ALA A 274 0.91 -19.37 15.22
CA ALA A 274 1.16 -19.70 13.82
C ALA A 274 2.60 -20.19 13.60
N ILE A 275 3.61 -19.52 14.19
CA ILE A 275 5.01 -19.95 14.12
C ILE A 275 5.16 -21.38 14.71
N ALA A 276 4.57 -21.67 15.87
CA ALA A 276 4.66 -22.99 16.48
C ALA A 276 4.07 -24.07 15.58
N VAL A 277 2.88 -23.83 15.01
CA VAL A 277 2.19 -24.80 14.12
C VAL A 277 2.96 -25.04 12.82
N TRP A 278 3.49 -23.99 12.20
CA TRP A 278 4.08 -24.08 10.86
C TRP A 278 5.57 -24.42 10.89
N SER A 279 6.29 -24.19 12.00
CA SER A 279 7.71 -24.60 12.14
C SER A 279 7.94 -26.12 12.14
N GLU A 280 6.88 -26.90 12.36
CA GLU A 280 6.95 -28.37 12.34
C GLU A 280 6.57 -28.97 10.97
N LYS A 281 6.24 -28.12 9.99
CA LYS A 281 5.82 -28.52 8.65
C LYS A 281 6.91 -28.23 7.63
N GLU A 282 6.76 -28.79 6.43
CA GLU A 282 7.61 -28.44 5.29
C GLU A 282 7.51 -26.92 4.98
N PRO A 283 8.62 -26.29 4.62
CA PRO A 283 8.64 -24.87 4.29
C PRO A 283 7.63 -24.51 3.20
N ILE A 284 6.83 -23.47 3.43
CA ILE A 284 5.89 -22.93 2.47
C ILE A 284 6.42 -21.57 2.01
N TYR A 285 6.46 -21.38 0.68
CA TYR A 285 6.83 -20.13 0.04
C TYR A 285 5.60 -19.51 -0.61
N ALA A 286 5.49 -18.19 -0.59
CA ALA A 286 4.34 -17.44 -1.11
C ALA A 286 4.32 -17.38 -2.66
N TRP A 287 4.29 -18.53 -3.34
CA TRP A 287 4.18 -18.61 -4.80
C TRP A 287 2.73 -18.41 -5.27
N ALA A 288 2.48 -17.41 -6.14
CA ALA A 288 1.19 -17.05 -6.72
C ALA A 288 1.14 -17.26 -8.25
#